data_876ce0eed649604c794b7e244f011387
#
_entry.id   876ce0eed649604c794b7e244f011387
#
_cell.length_a   1.000
_cell.length_b   1.000
_cell.length_c   1.000
_cell.angle_alpha   90.00
_cell.angle_beta   90.00
_cell.angle_gamma   90.00
#
_symmetry.space_group_name_H-M   'P 1'
#
loop_
_entity.id
_entity.type
_entity.pdbx_description
1 polymer ?
#
loop_
_entity_poly.entity_id
_entity_poly.type
_entity_poly.pdbx_seq_one_letter_code
_entity_poly.pdbx_strand_id
1 'polypeptide(L)'
;KTVCFHAGYVAHIDSQLKRLTDAGVVNSLIIYNRIPGTRDGSPLVHPGTDLAKSPFRVGAFNLATAEGVRVYRAAIEFLADRYSDPKSGHGLAKRFIIGNEVQSHWHWYNLGEMPQRQVVNEYHRALRVAHLAAHSIHPGIQLYVSLDHHWSAQMGNNPLLSMSGKYFLETLNAIAKAEGNFDWHVAFHPYPENLFNPRTWEDATATASFDSKKITFKNIEMLPAFLRQPRFLHNGKARRVILSEQGFHSTGGKNGERDQAAAYAYSYYRVQQTEGIDAF
;
A
#
# COMPACT_ATOMS: atom_id res chain seq x y z
N LYS A 1 -14.66 6.36 -25.58
CA LYS A 1 -14.69 7.62 -24.79
C LYS A 1 -13.28 7.97 -24.33
N THR A 2 -12.85 9.20 -24.51
CA THR A 2 -11.55 9.72 -24.06
C THR A 2 -11.57 9.92 -22.55
N VAL A 3 -10.45 9.61 -21.86
CA VAL A 3 -10.22 9.96 -20.46
C VAL A 3 -9.31 11.18 -20.44
N CYS A 4 -9.72 12.23 -19.72
CA CYS A 4 -8.96 13.47 -19.59
C CYS A 4 -8.36 13.57 -18.21
N PHE A 5 -7.12 14.06 -18.12
CA PHE A 5 -6.40 14.31 -16.88
C PHE A 5 -6.28 15.83 -16.63
N HIS A 6 -6.32 16.23 -15.39
CA HIS A 6 -6.21 17.65 -15.02
C HIS A 6 -4.77 18.13 -15.23
N ALA A 7 -4.54 18.94 -16.27
CA ALA A 7 -3.21 19.34 -16.71
C ALA A 7 -2.36 20.01 -15.60
N GLY A 8 -2.96 20.92 -14.81
CA GLY A 8 -2.26 21.61 -13.72
C GLY A 8 -1.85 20.65 -12.59
N TYR A 9 -2.66 19.64 -12.27
CA TYR A 9 -2.31 18.63 -11.28
C TYR A 9 -1.18 17.71 -11.78
N VAL A 10 -1.24 17.30 -13.04
CA VAL A 10 -0.18 16.51 -13.68
C VAL A 10 1.14 17.28 -13.68
N ALA A 11 1.14 18.55 -14.10
CA ALA A 11 2.33 19.39 -14.09
C ALA A 11 2.94 19.57 -12.69
N HIS A 12 2.11 19.62 -11.65
CA HIS A 12 2.58 19.66 -10.27
C HIS A 12 3.31 18.36 -9.86
N ILE A 13 2.74 17.20 -10.18
CA ILE A 13 3.38 15.90 -9.93
C ILE A 13 4.69 15.78 -10.72
N ASP A 14 4.70 16.16 -12.00
CA ASP A 14 5.91 16.18 -12.83
C ASP A 14 7.04 16.95 -12.17
N SER A 15 6.72 18.18 -11.72
CA SER A 15 7.71 19.05 -11.06
C SER A 15 8.29 18.42 -9.78
N GLN A 16 7.47 17.73 -9.00
CA GLN A 16 7.92 17.05 -7.79
C GLN A 16 8.78 15.84 -8.12
N LEU A 17 8.28 14.93 -8.96
CA LEU A 17 8.99 13.71 -9.32
C LEU A 17 10.31 13.99 -10.04
N LYS A 18 10.31 14.99 -10.94
CA LYS A 18 11.54 15.36 -11.64
C LYS A 18 12.62 15.81 -10.68
N ARG A 19 12.32 16.71 -9.74
CA ARG A 19 13.30 17.18 -8.75
C ARG A 19 13.87 16.06 -7.89
N LEU A 20 13.01 15.14 -7.44
CA LEU A 20 13.44 13.98 -6.66
C LEU A 20 14.30 13.02 -7.50
N THR A 21 13.90 12.77 -8.75
CA THR A 21 14.66 11.93 -9.68
C THR A 21 16.03 12.53 -9.99
N ASP A 22 16.11 13.84 -10.26
CA ASP A 22 17.36 14.56 -10.52
C ASP A 22 18.31 14.52 -9.31
N ALA A 23 17.74 14.45 -8.10
CA ALA A 23 18.48 14.26 -6.85
C ALA A 23 18.84 12.79 -6.54
N GLY A 24 18.55 11.84 -7.43
CA GLY A 24 18.85 10.42 -7.27
C GLY A 24 17.89 9.66 -6.34
N VAL A 25 16.74 10.25 -5.99
CA VAL A 25 15.75 9.61 -5.13
C VAL A 25 14.94 8.57 -5.92
N VAL A 26 14.75 7.38 -5.34
CA VAL A 26 13.88 6.34 -5.89
C VAL A 26 12.45 6.60 -5.44
N ASN A 27 11.60 7.02 -6.39
CA ASN A 27 10.22 7.36 -6.09
C ASN A 27 9.28 6.15 -6.15
N SER A 28 8.31 6.14 -5.23
CA SER A 28 7.15 5.24 -5.24
C SER A 28 5.87 6.06 -5.28
N LEU A 29 4.90 5.67 -6.10
CA LEU A 29 3.60 6.34 -6.18
C LEU A 29 2.58 5.55 -5.37
N ILE A 30 1.99 6.18 -4.35
CA ILE A 30 0.80 5.65 -3.67
C ILE A 30 -0.41 6.13 -4.47
N ILE A 31 -1.11 5.18 -5.08
CA ILE A 31 -2.28 5.45 -5.93
C ILE A 31 -3.52 5.08 -5.11
N TYR A 32 -4.29 6.07 -4.73
CA TYR A 32 -5.53 5.88 -4.00
C TYR A 32 -6.64 6.78 -4.54
N ASN A 33 -7.88 6.45 -4.23
CA ASN A 33 -9.05 7.11 -4.76
C ASN A 33 -9.71 7.98 -3.70
N ARG A 34 -9.51 9.30 -3.80
CA ARG A 34 -10.17 10.25 -2.90
C ARG A 34 -11.64 10.42 -3.30
N ILE A 35 -12.55 10.23 -2.35
CA ILE A 35 -13.98 10.46 -2.55
C ILE A 35 -14.22 11.97 -2.71
N PRO A 36 -14.79 12.43 -3.84
CA PRO A 36 -15.10 13.84 -4.04
C PRO A 36 -16.16 14.35 -3.04
N GLY A 37 -16.20 15.65 -2.82
CA GLY A 37 -17.16 16.29 -1.90
C GLY A 37 -18.62 16.20 -2.36
N THR A 38 -18.85 16.07 -3.66
CA THR A 38 -20.15 15.88 -4.28
C THR A 38 -20.39 14.40 -4.59
N ARG A 39 -21.64 13.95 -4.43
CA ARG A 39 -22.04 12.54 -4.69
C ARG A 39 -22.09 12.17 -6.18
N ASP A 40 -21.69 13.07 -7.05
CA ASP A 40 -21.83 12.87 -8.48
C ASP A 40 -20.82 11.81 -8.96
N GLY A 41 -21.33 10.61 -9.09
CA GLY A 41 -20.99 9.55 -10.00
C GLY A 41 -19.55 9.46 -10.54
N SER A 42 -18.53 9.75 -9.73
CA SER A 42 -17.17 9.49 -10.19
C SER A 42 -17.06 8.02 -10.58
N PRO A 43 -16.80 7.69 -11.84
CA PRO A 43 -16.66 6.30 -12.28
C PRO A 43 -15.50 5.59 -11.58
N LEU A 44 -14.61 6.31 -10.89
CA LEU A 44 -13.49 5.75 -10.14
C LEU A 44 -13.90 5.21 -8.78
N VAL A 45 -14.98 5.71 -8.17
CA VAL A 45 -15.41 5.28 -6.82
C VAL A 45 -16.24 4.01 -6.93
N HIS A 46 -15.86 2.99 -6.15
CA HIS A 46 -16.58 1.72 -6.10
C HIS A 46 -18.04 1.93 -5.64
N PRO A 47 -19.05 1.27 -6.28
CA PRO A 47 -20.46 1.44 -5.91
C PRO A 47 -20.79 1.08 -4.46
N GLY A 48 -20.02 0.17 -3.84
CA GLY A 48 -20.16 -0.21 -2.44
C GLY A 48 -19.54 0.77 -1.43
N THR A 49 -18.83 1.81 -1.88
CA THR A 49 -18.22 2.79 -0.98
C THR A 49 -19.28 3.56 -0.20
N ASP A 50 -19.16 3.60 1.13
CA ASP A 50 -20.00 4.46 1.97
C ASP A 50 -19.51 5.91 1.91
N LEU A 51 -20.11 6.68 1.01
CA LEU A 51 -19.73 8.08 0.77
C LEU A 51 -20.00 9.01 1.97
N ALA A 52 -20.92 8.63 2.86
CA ALA A 52 -21.33 9.43 4.01
C ALA A 52 -20.43 9.21 5.22
N LYS A 53 -20.03 7.95 5.45
CA LYS A 53 -19.37 7.52 6.70
C LYS A 53 -17.90 7.16 6.55
N SER A 54 -17.33 7.19 5.32
CA SER A 54 -15.89 6.95 5.12
C SER A 54 -15.06 7.95 5.92
N PRO A 55 -14.29 7.52 6.95
CA PRO A 55 -13.65 8.45 7.91
C PRO A 55 -12.66 9.43 7.26
N PHE A 56 -11.86 8.95 6.31
CA PHE A 56 -10.81 9.73 5.65
C PHE A 56 -11.13 10.06 4.18
N ARG A 57 -12.34 9.73 3.73
CA ARG A 57 -12.81 9.96 2.37
C ARG A 57 -11.91 9.33 1.30
N VAL A 58 -11.43 8.13 1.58
CA VAL A 58 -10.66 7.30 0.65
C VAL A 58 -11.53 6.10 0.27
N GLY A 59 -11.93 6.03 -1.00
CA GLY A 59 -12.76 4.95 -1.53
C GLY A 59 -11.96 3.90 -2.28
N ALA A 60 -12.53 2.72 -2.42
CA ALA A 60 -11.97 1.69 -3.27
C ALA A 60 -12.09 2.06 -4.76
N PHE A 61 -11.25 1.49 -5.58
CA PHE A 61 -11.35 1.62 -7.03
C PHE A 61 -12.56 0.86 -7.58
N ASN A 62 -13.24 1.46 -8.54
CA ASN A 62 -14.42 0.87 -9.15
C ASN A 62 -14.02 -0.13 -10.26
N LEU A 63 -13.89 -1.40 -9.90
CA LEU A 63 -13.76 -2.50 -10.86
C LEU A 63 -15.08 -3.29 -11.04
N ALA A 64 -16.16 -2.81 -10.41
CA ALA A 64 -17.48 -3.43 -10.50
C ALA A 64 -18.27 -3.03 -11.77
N THR A 65 -17.87 -1.93 -12.43
CA THR A 65 -18.53 -1.44 -13.64
C THR A 65 -17.55 -1.35 -14.81
N ALA A 66 -18.03 -1.57 -16.03
CA ALA A 66 -17.21 -1.46 -17.24
C ALA A 66 -16.59 -0.06 -17.42
N GLU A 67 -17.31 1.00 -17.03
CA GLU A 67 -16.81 2.37 -17.07
C GLU A 67 -15.70 2.58 -16.02
N GLY A 68 -15.87 2.08 -14.80
CA GLY A 68 -14.85 2.13 -13.76
C GLY A 68 -13.57 1.41 -14.17
N VAL A 69 -13.67 0.19 -14.68
CA VAL A 69 -12.53 -0.57 -15.23
C VAL A 69 -11.81 0.24 -16.32
N ARG A 70 -12.55 0.81 -17.27
CA ARG A 70 -11.98 1.59 -18.36
C ARG A 70 -11.20 2.81 -17.87
N VAL A 71 -11.77 3.55 -16.93
CA VAL A 71 -11.14 4.78 -16.40
C VAL A 71 -9.95 4.44 -15.51
N TYR A 72 -10.08 3.44 -14.65
CA TYR A 72 -8.99 2.98 -13.80
C TYR A 72 -7.80 2.47 -14.62
N ARG A 73 -8.06 1.62 -15.62
CA ARG A 73 -7.03 1.13 -16.53
C ARG A 73 -6.31 2.29 -17.23
N ALA A 74 -7.06 3.25 -17.80
CA ALA A 74 -6.48 4.41 -18.45
C ALA A 74 -5.62 5.28 -17.51
N ALA A 75 -6.01 5.39 -16.25
CA ALA A 75 -5.21 6.09 -15.24
C ALA A 75 -3.87 5.39 -14.97
N ILE A 76 -3.88 4.07 -14.82
CA ILE A 76 -2.64 3.29 -14.61
C ILE A 76 -1.74 3.33 -15.85
N GLU A 77 -2.31 3.16 -17.06
CA GLU A 77 -1.56 3.27 -18.31
C GLU A 77 -0.91 4.66 -18.47
N PHE A 78 -1.65 5.72 -18.15
CA PHE A 78 -1.13 7.08 -18.18
C PHE A 78 0.05 7.29 -17.23
N LEU A 79 -0.08 6.84 -15.97
CA LEU A 79 1.01 6.94 -14.99
C LEU A 79 2.23 6.11 -15.41
N ALA A 80 1.99 4.93 -15.95
CA ALA A 80 3.03 4.04 -16.45
C ALA A 80 3.80 4.67 -17.64
N ASP A 81 3.09 5.18 -18.64
CA ASP A 81 3.68 5.84 -19.81
C ASP A 81 4.50 7.06 -19.40
N ARG A 82 3.94 7.88 -18.49
CA ARG A 82 4.55 9.16 -18.13
C ARG A 82 5.79 9.02 -17.23
N TYR A 83 5.81 8.06 -16.29
CA TYR A 83 6.81 8.02 -15.23
C TYR A 83 7.70 6.77 -15.23
N SER A 84 7.61 5.88 -16.21
CA SER A 84 8.47 4.70 -16.26
C SER A 84 9.70 4.83 -17.13
N ASP A 85 9.71 5.76 -18.07
CA ASP A 85 10.86 6.04 -18.94
C ASP A 85 11.73 7.17 -18.36
N PRO A 86 13.01 6.92 -18.05
CA PRO A 86 13.92 7.96 -17.54
C PRO A 86 14.13 9.11 -18.54
N LYS A 87 13.80 8.90 -19.82
CA LYS A 87 13.93 9.91 -20.89
C LYS A 87 12.67 10.77 -21.07
N SER A 88 11.59 10.48 -20.36
CA SER A 88 10.32 11.21 -20.49
C SER A 88 10.41 12.69 -20.09
N GLY A 89 11.39 13.05 -19.27
CA GLY A 89 11.55 14.41 -18.73
C GLY A 89 10.59 14.77 -17.59
N HIS A 90 9.71 13.84 -17.17
CA HIS A 90 8.68 14.06 -16.14
C HIS A 90 9.07 13.55 -14.75
N GLY A 91 10.26 12.94 -14.62
CA GLY A 91 10.68 12.20 -13.43
C GLY A 91 10.42 10.70 -13.57
N LEU A 92 10.91 9.91 -12.61
CA LEU A 92 10.89 8.46 -12.67
C LEU A 92 10.23 7.88 -11.43
N ALA A 93 9.23 7.02 -11.63
CA ALA A 93 8.62 6.20 -10.59
C ALA A 93 8.19 4.84 -11.18
N LYS A 94 8.86 3.77 -10.76
CA LYS A 94 8.58 2.39 -11.22
C LYS A 94 7.95 1.52 -10.14
N ARG A 95 7.61 2.09 -8.99
CA ARG A 95 6.94 1.40 -7.88
C ARG A 95 5.56 2.01 -7.71
N PHE A 96 4.52 1.22 -7.96
CA PHE A 96 3.12 1.63 -7.82
C PHE A 96 2.51 0.88 -6.63
N ILE A 97 2.14 1.62 -5.61
CA ILE A 97 1.45 1.12 -4.43
C ILE A 97 -0.04 1.33 -4.66
N ILE A 98 -0.80 0.25 -4.74
CA ILE A 98 -2.22 0.27 -5.10
C ILE A 98 -3.08 0.32 -3.84
N GLY A 99 -3.74 1.44 -3.63
CA GLY A 99 -4.50 1.72 -2.40
C GLY A 99 -3.60 2.07 -1.22
N ASN A 100 -4.21 2.27 -0.06
CA ASN A 100 -3.54 2.52 1.21
C ASN A 100 -4.14 1.62 2.30
N GLU A 101 -3.28 0.94 3.09
CA GLU A 101 -3.68 0.11 4.25
C GLU A 101 -4.96 -0.70 4.03
N VAL A 102 -4.98 -1.44 2.92
CA VAL A 102 -6.21 -2.02 2.34
C VAL A 102 -6.90 -3.07 3.22
N GLN A 103 -6.21 -3.66 4.21
CA GLN A 103 -6.83 -4.55 5.17
C GLN A 103 -7.69 -3.79 6.21
N SER A 104 -7.42 -2.50 6.40
CA SER A 104 -8.20 -1.54 7.21
C SER A 104 -9.14 -0.74 6.31
N HIS A 105 -9.86 -1.46 5.41
CA HIS A 105 -10.53 -0.89 4.25
C HIS A 105 -11.58 0.17 4.58
N TRP A 106 -12.27 0.07 5.71
CA TRP A 106 -13.25 1.09 6.11
C TRP A 106 -12.65 2.50 6.15
N HIS A 107 -11.39 2.60 6.57
CA HIS A 107 -10.69 3.86 6.72
C HIS A 107 -9.99 4.32 5.43
N TRP A 108 -9.27 3.38 4.78
CA TRP A 108 -8.26 3.73 3.78
C TRP A 108 -8.50 3.17 2.37
N TYR A 109 -9.55 2.34 2.20
CA TYR A 109 -9.96 1.74 0.93
C TYR A 109 -11.44 1.39 0.96
N ASN A 110 -12.31 2.36 1.29
CA ASN A 110 -13.68 2.12 1.69
C ASN A 110 -14.51 1.37 0.64
N LEU A 111 -15.00 0.19 1.01
CA LEU A 111 -15.93 -0.67 0.26
C LEU A 111 -17.31 -0.77 0.93
N GLY A 112 -17.58 0.08 1.95
CA GLY A 112 -18.73 -0.10 2.83
C GLY A 112 -18.53 -1.25 3.81
N GLU A 113 -19.60 -1.70 4.45
CA GLU A 113 -19.61 -2.91 5.26
C GLU A 113 -19.60 -4.13 4.34
N MET A 114 -18.49 -4.87 4.33
CA MET A 114 -18.30 -5.95 3.38
C MET A 114 -17.58 -7.15 4.01
N PRO A 115 -17.98 -8.39 3.73
CA PRO A 115 -17.27 -9.59 4.19
C PRO A 115 -15.80 -9.59 3.72
N GLN A 116 -14.89 -9.93 4.63
CA GLN A 116 -13.44 -9.86 4.42
C GLN A 116 -12.98 -10.48 3.09
N ARG A 117 -13.44 -11.69 2.76
CA ARG A 117 -13.07 -12.36 1.51
C ARG A 117 -13.54 -11.58 0.27
N GLN A 118 -14.68 -10.94 0.34
CA GLN A 118 -15.20 -10.14 -0.77
C GLN A 118 -14.35 -8.87 -0.96
N VAL A 119 -13.92 -8.22 0.13
CA VAL A 119 -12.96 -7.10 0.08
C VAL A 119 -11.68 -7.52 -0.65
N VAL A 120 -11.12 -8.68 -0.29
CA VAL A 120 -9.89 -9.18 -0.94
C VAL A 120 -10.13 -9.48 -2.42
N ASN A 121 -11.30 -10.01 -2.80
CA ASN A 121 -11.65 -10.25 -4.21
C ASN A 121 -11.71 -8.94 -5.02
N GLU A 122 -12.38 -7.91 -4.49
CA GLU A 122 -12.46 -6.60 -5.16
C GLU A 122 -11.08 -5.95 -5.27
N TYR A 123 -10.28 -6.03 -4.22
CA TYR A 123 -8.90 -5.53 -4.26
C TYR A 123 -8.02 -6.32 -5.24
N HIS A 124 -8.12 -7.64 -5.29
CA HIS A 124 -7.38 -8.48 -6.23
C HIS A 124 -7.66 -8.07 -7.68
N ARG A 125 -8.92 -7.76 -8.03
CA ARG A 125 -9.28 -7.24 -9.37
C ARG A 125 -8.55 -5.95 -9.67
N ALA A 126 -8.53 -5.00 -8.70
CA ALA A 126 -7.83 -3.73 -8.86
C ALA A 126 -6.33 -3.94 -9.07
N LEU A 127 -5.70 -4.77 -8.25
CA LEU A 127 -4.27 -5.06 -8.33
C LEU A 127 -3.91 -5.76 -9.66
N ARG A 128 -4.75 -6.70 -10.12
CA ARG A 128 -4.53 -7.42 -11.39
C ARG A 128 -4.70 -6.49 -12.60
N VAL A 129 -5.73 -5.65 -12.62
CA VAL A 129 -5.92 -4.68 -13.71
C VAL A 129 -4.77 -3.69 -13.74
N ALA A 130 -4.30 -3.21 -12.57
CA ALA A 130 -3.11 -2.37 -12.48
C ALA A 130 -1.85 -3.07 -13.02
N HIS A 131 -1.66 -4.34 -12.67
CA HIS A 131 -0.54 -5.13 -13.18
C HIS A 131 -0.57 -5.23 -14.72
N LEU A 132 -1.69 -5.64 -15.29
CA LEU A 132 -1.83 -5.79 -16.73
C LEU A 132 -1.67 -4.46 -17.47
N ALA A 133 -2.28 -3.39 -16.96
CA ALA A 133 -2.21 -2.05 -17.54
C ALA A 133 -0.77 -1.49 -17.48
N ALA A 134 -0.12 -1.54 -16.32
CA ALA A 134 1.24 -1.03 -16.16
C ALA A 134 2.25 -1.82 -17.03
N HIS A 135 2.14 -3.15 -17.04
CA HIS A 135 3.07 -4.00 -17.79
C HIS A 135 2.83 -3.98 -19.31
N SER A 136 1.65 -3.57 -19.78
CA SER A 136 1.42 -3.32 -21.20
C SER A 136 2.23 -2.12 -21.71
N ILE A 137 2.63 -1.21 -20.82
CA ILE A 137 3.44 -0.03 -21.13
C ILE A 137 4.92 -0.29 -20.81
N HIS A 138 5.23 -0.75 -19.60
CA HIS A 138 6.60 -0.98 -19.16
C HIS A 138 6.69 -2.18 -18.19
N PRO A 139 7.34 -3.30 -18.60
CA PRO A 139 7.38 -4.54 -17.81
C PRO A 139 8.21 -4.44 -16.52
N GLY A 140 8.98 -3.38 -16.34
CA GLY A 140 9.77 -3.15 -15.13
C GLY A 140 9.03 -2.42 -14.00
N ILE A 141 7.75 -2.11 -14.18
CA ILE A 141 6.94 -1.51 -13.11
C ILE A 141 6.60 -2.58 -12.07
N GLN A 142 6.79 -2.25 -10.79
CA GLN A 142 6.51 -3.11 -9.66
C GLN A 142 5.22 -2.67 -8.97
N LEU A 143 4.32 -3.62 -8.69
CA LEU A 143 3.04 -3.38 -8.04
C LEU A 143 3.11 -3.82 -6.58
N TYR A 144 2.69 -2.95 -5.68
CA TYR A 144 2.73 -3.17 -4.24
C TYR A 144 1.33 -3.11 -3.62
N VAL A 145 1.09 -4.00 -2.68
CA VAL A 145 -0.06 -3.99 -1.77
C VAL A 145 0.31 -3.20 -0.53
N SER A 146 -0.48 -2.23 -0.13
CA SER A 146 -0.24 -1.45 1.09
C SER A 146 -0.94 -2.06 2.30
N LEU A 147 -0.19 -2.29 3.39
CA LEU A 147 -0.70 -2.83 4.65
C LEU A 147 -0.14 -2.07 5.85
N ASP A 148 -0.96 -1.93 6.91
CA ASP A 148 -0.52 -1.40 8.20
C ASP A 148 0.04 -2.48 9.15
N HIS A 149 0.44 -2.08 10.35
CA HIS A 149 1.09 -2.93 11.35
C HIS A 149 0.19 -4.02 11.96
N HIS A 150 -1.15 -3.99 11.76
CA HIS A 150 -2.04 -5.02 12.27
C HIS A 150 -1.84 -6.33 11.51
N TRP A 151 -1.21 -7.34 12.17
CA TRP A 151 -0.77 -8.53 11.47
C TRP A 151 -1.72 -9.72 11.67
N SER A 152 -1.76 -10.36 12.84
CA SER A 152 -2.79 -11.37 13.13
C SER A 152 -4.02 -10.79 13.83
N ALA A 153 -3.92 -9.60 14.38
CA ALA A 153 -5.04 -8.79 14.83
C ALA A 153 -5.58 -7.92 13.70
N GLN A 154 -6.81 -7.45 13.81
CA GLN A 154 -7.41 -6.44 12.93
C GLN A 154 -7.58 -5.10 13.66
N MET A 155 -7.76 -4.01 12.90
CA MET A 155 -8.14 -2.73 13.46
C MET A 155 -9.59 -2.77 13.94
N GLY A 156 -9.84 -2.51 15.22
CA GLY A 156 -11.17 -2.61 15.82
C GLY A 156 -11.70 -4.05 15.89
N ASN A 157 -13.00 -4.22 16.11
CA ASN A 157 -13.62 -5.52 16.37
C ASN A 157 -14.68 -5.95 15.34
N ASN A 158 -14.97 -5.11 14.34
CA ASN A 158 -15.98 -5.42 13.32
C ASN A 158 -15.33 -6.04 12.07
N PRO A 159 -15.55 -7.34 11.78
CA PRO A 159 -14.96 -8.00 10.61
C PRO A 159 -15.51 -7.52 9.25
N LEU A 160 -16.57 -6.72 9.25
CA LEU A 160 -17.09 -6.09 8.03
C LEU A 160 -16.34 -4.78 7.68
N LEU A 161 -15.51 -4.27 8.58
CA LEU A 161 -14.81 -2.98 8.42
C LEU A 161 -13.30 -3.13 8.25
N SER A 162 -12.75 -4.26 8.71
CA SER A 162 -11.30 -4.52 8.67
C SER A 162 -10.99 -6.01 8.74
N MET A 163 -9.74 -6.36 8.51
CA MET A 163 -9.18 -7.70 8.69
C MET A 163 -7.71 -7.63 9.08
N SER A 164 -7.15 -8.75 9.50
CA SER A 164 -5.71 -8.84 9.75
C SER A 164 -4.91 -8.84 8.43
N GLY A 165 -3.72 -8.25 8.45
CA GLY A 165 -2.82 -8.24 7.29
C GLY A 165 -2.42 -9.65 6.85
N LYS A 166 -2.22 -10.55 7.82
CA LYS A 166 -1.94 -11.96 7.55
C LYS A 166 -3.04 -12.64 6.77
N TYR A 167 -4.30 -12.53 7.22
CA TYR A 167 -5.47 -13.08 6.52
C TYR A 167 -5.60 -12.48 5.11
N PHE A 168 -5.39 -11.16 5.00
CA PHE A 168 -5.45 -10.46 3.72
C PHE A 168 -4.44 -11.04 2.72
N LEU A 169 -3.14 -11.15 3.10
CA LEU A 169 -2.09 -11.69 2.22
C LEU A 169 -2.29 -13.17 1.87
N GLU A 170 -2.70 -14.00 2.83
CA GLU A 170 -2.99 -15.40 2.58
C GLU A 170 -4.14 -15.57 1.57
N THR A 171 -5.21 -14.81 1.74
CA THR A 171 -6.38 -14.83 0.86
C THR A 171 -6.05 -14.27 -0.52
N LEU A 172 -5.37 -13.12 -0.59
CA LEU A 172 -4.92 -12.52 -1.86
C LEU A 172 -4.04 -13.49 -2.66
N ASN A 173 -3.07 -14.10 -1.99
CA ASN A 173 -2.17 -15.05 -2.62
C ASN A 173 -2.91 -16.30 -3.14
N ALA A 174 -3.88 -16.80 -2.39
CA ALA A 174 -4.69 -17.95 -2.82
C ALA A 174 -5.52 -17.62 -4.07
N ILE A 175 -6.18 -16.45 -4.10
CA ILE A 175 -6.96 -15.98 -5.25
C ILE A 175 -6.03 -15.77 -6.45
N ALA A 176 -4.92 -15.07 -6.27
CA ALA A 176 -3.97 -14.80 -7.34
C ALA A 176 -3.46 -16.09 -7.98
N LYS A 177 -3.13 -17.11 -7.18
CA LYS A 177 -2.68 -18.41 -7.69
C LYS A 177 -3.77 -19.16 -8.45
N ALA A 178 -5.00 -19.12 -7.98
CA ALA A 178 -6.13 -19.79 -8.63
C ALA A 178 -6.46 -19.18 -9.99
N GLU A 179 -6.25 -17.87 -10.16
CA GLU A 179 -6.58 -17.12 -11.37
C GLU A 179 -5.37 -16.83 -12.27
N GLY A 180 -4.24 -17.50 -12.06
CA GLY A 180 -2.98 -17.25 -12.77
C GLY A 180 -2.14 -16.19 -12.03
N ASN A 181 -1.15 -16.68 -11.28
CA ASN A 181 -0.29 -15.86 -10.42
C ASN A 181 0.42 -14.75 -11.20
N PHE A 182 0.70 -13.63 -10.53
CA PHE A 182 1.43 -12.50 -11.11
C PHE A 182 2.35 -11.88 -10.06
N ASP A 183 3.27 -11.01 -10.49
CA ASP A 183 4.27 -10.41 -9.62
C ASP A 183 3.70 -9.21 -8.88
N TRP A 184 3.37 -9.39 -7.61
CA TRP A 184 2.96 -8.36 -6.66
C TRP A 184 3.86 -8.38 -5.44
N HIS A 185 4.02 -7.27 -4.77
CA HIS A 185 4.93 -7.04 -3.65
C HIS A 185 4.19 -6.38 -2.48
N VAL A 186 4.87 -6.10 -1.38
CA VAL A 186 4.27 -5.52 -0.17
C VAL A 186 4.91 -4.18 0.16
N ALA A 187 4.09 -3.15 0.31
CA ALA A 187 4.41 -1.86 0.91
C ALA A 187 3.82 -1.85 2.31
N PHE A 188 4.65 -1.80 3.33
CA PHE A 188 4.24 -2.02 4.70
C PHE A 188 4.49 -0.79 5.57
N HIS A 189 3.59 -0.55 6.54
CA HIS A 189 3.64 0.59 7.47
C HIS A 189 3.88 0.07 8.89
N PRO A 190 5.13 -0.09 9.34
CA PRO A 190 5.49 -0.68 10.63
C PRO A 190 5.45 0.35 11.77
N TYR A 191 4.36 1.10 11.88
CA TYR A 191 4.18 2.02 13.00
C TYR A 191 4.31 1.30 14.35
N PRO A 192 4.70 2.01 15.43
CA PRO A 192 4.62 1.47 16.79
C PRO A 192 3.22 0.98 17.14
N GLU A 193 3.08 0.00 18.03
CA GLU A 193 1.76 -0.51 18.44
C GLU A 193 0.85 0.57 19.05
N ASN A 194 1.46 1.56 19.67
CA ASN A 194 0.82 2.80 20.10
C ASN A 194 1.47 3.98 19.37
N LEU A 195 0.72 4.61 18.49
CA LEU A 195 1.20 5.72 17.65
C LEU A 195 1.73 6.91 18.45
N PHE A 196 1.32 7.06 19.71
CA PHE A 196 1.76 8.14 20.60
C PHE A 196 2.97 7.77 21.46
N ASN A 197 3.44 6.50 21.42
CA ASN A 197 4.66 6.07 22.08
C ASN A 197 5.73 5.73 21.03
N PRO A 198 6.80 6.53 20.89
CA PRO A 198 7.84 6.27 19.89
C PRO A 198 8.71 5.05 20.21
N ARG A 199 8.69 4.53 21.43
CA ARG A 199 9.55 3.44 21.88
C ARG A 199 9.13 2.09 21.31
N THR A 200 9.21 1.92 20.00
CA THR A 200 8.78 0.71 19.28
C THR A 200 9.48 -0.57 19.77
N TRP A 201 10.65 -0.47 20.41
CA TRP A 201 11.32 -1.62 21.06
C TRP A 201 10.58 -2.16 22.28
N GLU A 202 9.65 -1.39 22.86
CA GLU A 202 8.81 -1.79 24.00
C GLU A 202 7.49 -2.44 23.55
N ASP A 203 7.17 -2.45 22.25
CA ASP A 203 5.92 -2.98 21.70
C ASP A 203 5.66 -4.42 22.19
N ALA A 204 4.67 -4.59 23.08
CA ALA A 204 4.40 -5.85 23.74
C ALA A 204 3.71 -6.87 22.82
N THR A 205 2.92 -6.39 21.87
CA THR A 205 2.17 -7.22 20.92
C THR A 205 2.98 -7.60 19.66
N ALA A 206 4.18 -7.04 19.50
CA ALA A 206 5.13 -7.38 18.46
C ALA A 206 6.09 -8.49 18.95
N THR A 207 5.84 -9.73 18.54
CA THR A 207 6.56 -10.92 18.97
C THR A 207 7.28 -11.60 17.79
N ALA A 208 8.31 -12.40 18.06
CA ALA A 208 9.03 -13.18 17.05
C ALA A 208 8.22 -14.41 16.61
N SER A 209 7.06 -14.18 16.01
CA SER A 209 6.12 -15.22 15.59
C SER A 209 5.35 -14.78 14.35
N PHE A 210 5.02 -15.71 13.46
CA PHE A 210 4.10 -15.48 12.35
C PHE A 210 2.64 -15.24 12.80
N ASP A 211 2.33 -15.48 14.08
CA ASP A 211 1.05 -15.19 14.71
C ASP A 211 1.11 -13.96 15.62
N SER A 212 2.18 -13.17 15.53
CA SER A 212 2.29 -11.88 16.21
C SER A 212 1.05 -11.02 15.95
N LYS A 213 0.52 -10.35 16.97
CA LYS A 213 -0.65 -9.47 16.78
C LYS A 213 -0.31 -8.30 15.86
N LYS A 214 0.89 -7.74 16.01
CA LYS A 214 1.40 -6.64 15.18
C LYS A 214 2.79 -6.95 14.65
N ILE A 215 3.13 -6.40 13.49
CA ILE A 215 4.50 -6.29 13.01
C ILE A 215 4.87 -4.82 13.05
N THR A 216 5.85 -4.48 13.91
CA THR A 216 6.43 -3.15 14.06
C THR A 216 7.93 -3.24 13.80
N PHE A 217 8.70 -2.18 14.01
CA PHE A 217 10.15 -2.29 13.85
C PHE A 217 10.81 -3.26 14.85
N LYS A 218 10.13 -3.59 15.97
CA LYS A 218 10.65 -4.56 16.95
C LYS A 218 10.82 -5.97 16.37
N ASN A 219 9.92 -6.38 15.48
CA ASN A 219 9.88 -7.72 14.89
C ASN A 219 9.73 -7.66 13.36
N ILE A 220 10.31 -6.64 12.72
CA ILE A 220 10.12 -6.37 11.29
C ILE A 220 10.59 -7.52 10.39
N GLU A 221 11.56 -8.31 10.82
CA GLU A 221 12.07 -9.49 10.13
C GLU A 221 11.00 -10.58 9.92
N MET A 222 9.92 -10.56 10.70
CA MET A 222 8.84 -11.54 10.55
C MET A 222 8.12 -11.41 9.21
N LEU A 223 8.00 -10.20 8.66
CA LEU A 223 7.31 -9.99 7.39
C LEU A 223 8.05 -10.61 6.20
N PRO A 224 9.32 -10.28 5.90
CA PRO A 224 10.03 -10.94 4.81
C PRO A 224 10.22 -12.44 5.07
N ALA A 225 10.41 -12.89 6.31
CA ALA A 225 10.47 -14.32 6.64
C ALA A 225 9.15 -15.04 6.29
N PHE A 226 7.99 -14.42 6.58
CA PHE A 226 6.68 -14.95 6.20
C PHE A 226 6.52 -15.07 4.69
N LEU A 227 6.97 -14.08 3.92
CA LEU A 227 6.87 -14.04 2.47
C LEU A 227 7.86 -14.99 1.75
N ARG A 228 8.89 -15.48 2.45
CA ARG A 228 9.80 -16.52 1.93
C ARG A 228 9.21 -17.94 1.98
N GLN A 229 8.06 -18.15 2.62
CA GLN A 229 7.41 -19.45 2.60
C GLN A 229 7.08 -19.88 1.16
N PRO A 230 7.24 -21.15 0.77
CA PRO A 230 7.05 -21.63 -0.61
C PRO A 230 5.72 -21.23 -1.24
N ARG A 231 4.67 -21.11 -0.42
CA ARG A 231 3.33 -20.71 -0.86
C ARG A 231 3.25 -19.27 -1.39
N PHE A 232 4.15 -18.35 -1.00
CA PHE A 232 4.16 -16.96 -1.45
C PHE A 232 5.08 -16.69 -2.62
N LEU A 233 5.97 -17.63 -2.96
CA LEU A 233 6.93 -17.43 -4.03
C LEU A 233 6.23 -17.24 -5.39
N HIS A 234 6.78 -16.31 -6.19
CA HIS A 234 6.44 -16.14 -7.59
C HIS A 234 7.67 -16.49 -8.44
N ASN A 235 7.55 -17.52 -9.30
CA ASN A 235 8.67 -18.02 -10.11
C ASN A 235 9.93 -18.31 -9.27
N GLY A 236 9.75 -18.90 -8.08
CA GLY A 236 10.85 -19.24 -7.16
C GLY A 236 11.43 -18.06 -6.37
N LYS A 237 10.95 -16.85 -6.56
CA LYS A 237 11.44 -15.63 -5.87
C LYS A 237 10.45 -15.18 -4.80
N ALA A 238 10.97 -14.71 -3.67
CA ALA A 238 10.15 -14.09 -2.63
C ALA A 238 9.56 -12.75 -3.09
N ARG A 239 8.38 -12.43 -2.55
CA ARG A 239 7.78 -11.10 -2.73
C ARG A 239 8.67 -10.05 -2.07
N ARG A 240 8.88 -8.92 -2.73
CA ARG A 240 9.69 -7.81 -2.23
C ARG A 240 8.91 -7.04 -1.15
N VAL A 241 9.63 -6.38 -0.26
CA VAL A 241 9.06 -5.53 0.78
C VAL A 241 9.70 -4.15 0.71
N ILE A 242 8.87 -3.11 0.75
CA ILE A 242 9.29 -1.75 1.04
C ILE A 242 8.53 -1.22 2.25
N LEU A 243 9.17 -0.38 3.05
CA LEU A 243 8.51 0.30 4.16
C LEU A 243 8.15 1.72 3.67
N SER A 244 6.90 1.87 3.23
CA SER A 244 6.47 3.05 2.48
C SER A 244 5.93 4.18 3.34
N GLU A 245 5.63 3.90 4.59
CA GLU A 245 5.14 4.89 5.54
C GLU A 245 5.49 4.48 6.97
N GLN A 246 6.07 5.39 7.72
CA GLN A 246 6.40 5.22 9.13
C GLN A 246 6.58 6.59 9.80
N GLY A 247 6.51 6.60 11.13
CA GLY A 247 6.77 7.80 11.89
C GLY A 247 6.73 7.51 13.39
N PHE A 248 7.36 8.38 14.15
CA PHE A 248 7.45 8.29 15.59
C PHE A 248 7.00 9.61 16.21
N HIS A 249 6.04 9.54 17.11
CA HIS A 249 5.52 10.71 17.81
C HIS A 249 6.59 11.30 18.73
N SER A 250 6.65 12.64 18.82
CA SER A 250 7.39 13.32 19.87
C SER A 250 6.41 13.74 20.97
N THR A 251 6.64 13.31 22.18
CA THR A 251 5.83 13.73 23.36
C THR A 251 6.15 15.16 23.79
N GLY A 252 7.02 15.86 23.04
CA GLY A 252 7.47 17.21 23.34
C GLY A 252 8.61 17.28 24.36
N GLY A 253 9.30 18.39 24.37
CA GLY A 253 10.46 18.64 25.22
C GLY A 253 11.68 17.74 24.90
N LYS A 254 12.76 17.95 25.61
CA LYS A 254 14.05 17.29 25.35
C LYS A 254 14.01 15.75 25.39
N ASN A 255 13.19 15.18 26.27
CA ASN A 255 13.06 13.72 26.39
C ASN A 255 12.24 13.15 25.22
N GLY A 256 11.16 13.81 24.82
CA GLY A 256 10.34 13.37 23.69
C GLY A 256 11.11 13.40 22.37
N GLU A 257 11.89 14.44 22.10
CA GLU A 257 12.76 14.53 20.92
C GLU A 257 13.85 13.45 20.92
N ARG A 258 14.43 13.16 22.09
CA ARG A 258 15.43 12.10 22.25
C ARG A 258 14.83 10.71 21.99
N ASP A 259 13.65 10.42 22.51
CA ASP A 259 12.97 9.14 22.29
C ASP A 259 12.57 8.98 20.81
N GLN A 260 12.08 10.05 20.16
CA GLN A 260 11.81 10.06 18.73
C GLN A 260 13.06 9.77 17.89
N ALA A 261 14.17 10.47 18.19
CA ALA A 261 15.44 10.26 17.48
C ALA A 261 15.96 8.82 17.69
N ALA A 262 15.87 8.30 18.91
CA ALA A 262 16.25 6.92 19.23
C ALA A 262 15.39 5.91 18.46
N ALA A 263 14.08 6.18 18.28
CA ALA A 263 13.19 5.31 17.52
C ALA A 263 13.57 5.27 16.02
N TYR A 264 13.89 6.40 15.41
CA TYR A 264 14.40 6.41 14.04
C TYR A 264 15.73 5.65 13.90
N ALA A 265 16.68 5.87 14.81
CA ALA A 265 17.96 5.16 14.80
C ALA A 265 17.77 3.64 14.97
N TYR A 266 16.96 3.23 15.96
CA TYR A 266 16.62 1.82 16.16
C TYR A 266 16.01 1.19 14.92
N SER A 267 15.02 1.85 14.32
CA SER A 267 14.33 1.35 13.14
C SER A 267 15.27 1.21 11.95
N TYR A 268 16.14 2.19 11.73
CA TYR A 268 17.16 2.14 10.68
C TYR A 268 18.08 0.93 10.84
N TYR A 269 18.63 0.70 12.04
CA TYR A 269 19.49 -0.46 12.30
C TYR A 269 18.74 -1.78 12.17
N ARG A 270 17.48 -1.85 12.62
CA ARG A 270 16.66 -3.06 12.45
C ARG A 270 16.47 -3.39 10.98
N VAL A 271 16.17 -2.38 10.14
CA VAL A 271 15.99 -2.58 8.69
C VAL A 271 17.29 -2.99 8.02
N GLN A 272 18.41 -2.34 8.35
CA GLN A 272 19.72 -2.71 7.79
C GLN A 272 20.12 -4.17 8.06
N GLN A 273 19.69 -4.74 9.18
CA GLN A 273 19.96 -6.12 9.57
C GLN A 273 18.91 -7.10 9.06
N THR A 274 17.87 -6.62 8.40
CA THR A 274 16.74 -7.45 7.92
C THR A 274 16.83 -7.67 6.42
N GLU A 275 17.23 -8.86 6.02
CA GLU A 275 17.24 -9.24 4.61
C GLU A 275 15.83 -9.31 4.03
N GLY A 276 15.63 -8.76 2.84
CA GLY A 276 14.36 -8.80 2.10
C GLY A 276 13.50 -7.54 2.24
N ILE A 277 14.04 -6.48 2.85
CA ILE A 277 13.47 -5.13 2.80
C ILE A 277 14.32 -4.30 1.83
N ASP A 278 13.70 -3.80 0.77
CA ASP A 278 14.37 -3.11 -0.34
C ASP A 278 14.44 -1.59 -0.18
N ALA A 279 13.62 -1.02 0.68
CA ALA A 279 13.57 0.43 0.93
C ALA A 279 12.94 0.73 2.29
N PHE A 280 13.40 1.83 2.88
CA PHE A 280 12.94 2.37 4.16
C PHE A 280 12.93 3.90 4.10
#